data_4f61a557373b105948e81dd2c2caf4f2
#
_entry.id   4f61a557373b105948e81dd2c2caf4f2
#
_cell.length_a   1.000
_cell.length_b   1.000
_cell.length_c   1.000
_cell.angle_alpha   90.00
_cell.angle_beta   90.00
_cell.angle_gamma   90.00
#
_symmetry.space_group_name_H-M   'P 1'
#
loop_
_entity.id
_entity.type
_entity.pdbx_description
1 polymer ?
#
loop_
_entity_poly.entity_id
_entity_poly.type
_entity_poly.pdbx_seq_one_letter_code
_entity_poly.pdbx_strand_id
1 'polypeptide(L)'
;MHEIKKINEKLSDTYQKLQDSYLESIQTLRYTVEAKDSYTRGHSDRVSEFSVLLGKHLGLSDQDLEHLRLGGLFHDIGKIGVPDIILQKNSKLTDDEYSQIKQHPNIGVHILSNATIFNDILPIVEHHHEKFDGTGYPKNLAGNDIPYLARIAAIADSFDAMASRRAYRDSLPLDVIISEFE
;
A
#
# COMPACT_ATOMS: atom_id res chain seq x y z
N MET A 1 -40.83 -3.52 -24.13
CA MET A 1 -39.99 -4.63 -23.64
C MET A 1 -38.64 -4.71 -24.36
N HIS A 2 -38.60 -4.63 -25.71
CA HIS A 2 -37.34 -4.70 -26.50
C HIS A 2 -36.38 -3.53 -26.24
N GLU A 3 -36.89 -2.31 -26.09
CA GLU A 3 -36.10 -1.09 -25.84
C GLU A 3 -35.44 -1.08 -24.46
N ILE A 4 -36.15 -1.53 -23.42
CA ILE A 4 -35.59 -1.66 -22.04
C ILE A 4 -34.45 -2.67 -22.04
N LYS A 5 -34.57 -3.79 -22.74
CA LYS A 5 -33.50 -4.79 -22.85
C LYS A 5 -32.25 -4.19 -23.49
N LYS A 6 -32.41 -3.44 -24.58
CA LYS A 6 -31.31 -2.78 -25.29
C LYS A 6 -30.61 -1.72 -24.41
N ILE A 7 -31.40 -0.97 -23.61
CA ILE A 7 -30.86 0.01 -22.66
C ILE A 7 -30.05 -0.69 -21.56
N ASN A 8 -30.56 -1.78 -21.00
CA ASN A 8 -29.87 -2.55 -19.96
C ASN A 8 -28.56 -3.18 -20.49
N GLU A 9 -28.57 -3.72 -21.70
CA GLU A 9 -27.35 -4.24 -22.35
C GLU A 9 -26.31 -3.14 -22.54
N LYS A 10 -26.71 -1.96 -23.03
CA LYS A 10 -25.82 -0.81 -23.19
C LYS A 10 -25.30 -0.28 -21.86
N LEU A 11 -26.13 -0.25 -20.82
CA LEU A 11 -25.74 0.16 -19.48
C LEU A 11 -24.71 -0.78 -18.89
N SER A 12 -24.95 -2.09 -19.02
CA SER A 12 -24.00 -3.13 -18.56
C SER A 12 -22.64 -3.02 -19.28
N ASP A 13 -22.65 -2.84 -20.60
CA ASP A 13 -21.41 -2.67 -21.38
C ASP A 13 -20.66 -1.38 -21.00
N THR A 14 -21.40 -0.29 -20.79
CA THR A 14 -20.80 0.98 -20.37
C THR A 14 -20.21 0.88 -18.96
N TYR A 15 -20.91 0.20 -18.05
CA TYR A 15 -20.43 -0.03 -16.68
C TYR A 15 -19.14 -0.88 -16.68
N GLN A 16 -19.09 -1.95 -17.49
CA GLN A 16 -17.92 -2.78 -17.64
C GLN A 16 -16.71 -1.97 -18.17
N LYS A 17 -16.91 -1.18 -19.24
CA LYS A 17 -15.87 -0.30 -19.78
C LYS A 17 -15.36 0.73 -18.77
N LEU A 18 -16.26 1.26 -17.93
CA LEU A 18 -15.86 2.18 -16.86
C LEU A 18 -15.01 1.49 -15.81
N GLN A 19 -15.38 0.27 -15.41
CA GLN A 19 -14.58 -0.53 -14.48
C GLN A 19 -13.20 -0.86 -15.05
N ASP A 20 -13.13 -1.29 -16.31
CA ASP A 20 -11.85 -1.61 -16.96
C ASP A 20 -10.94 -0.37 -17.03
N SER A 21 -11.47 0.77 -17.47
CA SER A 21 -10.74 2.04 -17.53
C SER A 21 -10.26 2.51 -16.16
N TYR A 22 -11.07 2.28 -15.12
CA TYR A 22 -10.70 2.57 -13.74
C TYR A 22 -9.51 1.70 -13.29
N LEU A 23 -9.56 0.39 -13.53
CA LEU A 23 -8.46 -0.52 -13.19
C LEU A 23 -7.17 -0.18 -13.93
N GLU A 24 -7.26 0.17 -15.23
CA GLU A 24 -6.12 0.63 -16.02
C GLU A 24 -5.50 1.92 -15.43
N SER A 25 -6.34 2.86 -14.98
CA SER A 25 -5.88 4.10 -14.35
C SER A 25 -5.15 3.84 -13.03
N ILE A 26 -5.68 2.95 -12.19
CA ILE A 26 -5.04 2.49 -10.95
C ILE A 26 -3.68 1.86 -11.23
N GLN A 27 -3.60 0.96 -12.21
CA GLN A 27 -2.35 0.32 -12.59
C GLN A 27 -1.31 1.33 -13.09
N THR A 28 -1.75 2.30 -13.89
CA THR A 28 -0.86 3.36 -14.41
C THR A 28 -0.29 4.22 -13.29
N LEU A 29 -1.12 4.62 -12.32
CA LEU A 29 -0.67 5.38 -11.14
C LEU A 29 0.35 4.58 -10.33
N ARG A 30 0.08 3.30 -10.09
CA ARG A 30 1.01 2.41 -9.39
C ARG A 30 2.36 2.32 -10.10
N TYR A 31 2.36 2.04 -11.40
CA TYR A 31 3.61 1.97 -12.19
C TYR A 31 4.39 3.28 -12.17
N THR A 32 3.70 4.43 -12.10
CA THR A 32 4.36 5.73 -11.99
C THR A 32 5.15 5.86 -10.69
N VAL A 33 4.61 5.36 -9.58
CA VAL A 33 5.29 5.36 -8.27
C VAL A 33 6.45 4.38 -8.25
N GLU A 34 6.24 3.15 -8.74
CA GLU A 34 7.30 2.14 -8.83
C GLU A 34 8.45 2.54 -9.76
N ALA A 35 8.17 3.34 -10.81
CA ALA A 35 9.20 3.87 -11.69
C ALA A 35 10.14 4.85 -10.98
N LYS A 36 9.65 5.53 -9.94
CA LYS A 36 10.44 6.47 -9.14
C LYS A 36 11.34 5.76 -8.13
N ASP A 37 10.86 4.67 -7.54
CA ASP A 37 11.62 3.85 -6.60
C ASP A 37 11.95 2.50 -7.25
N SER A 38 13.09 2.43 -7.91
CA SER A 38 13.54 1.24 -8.67
C SER A 38 13.67 -0.02 -7.79
N TYR A 39 13.72 0.12 -6.48
CA TYR A 39 13.80 -0.98 -5.51
C TYR A 39 12.45 -1.62 -5.18
N THR A 40 11.35 -0.95 -5.52
CA THR A 40 9.98 -1.39 -5.18
C THR A 40 9.25 -2.08 -6.32
N ARG A 41 9.95 -2.45 -7.41
CA ARG A 41 9.28 -3.15 -8.52
C ARG A 41 8.60 -4.42 -8.04
N GLY A 42 7.26 -4.48 -8.19
CA GLY A 42 6.41 -5.58 -7.74
C GLY A 42 6.28 -5.72 -6.22
N HIS A 43 6.86 -4.81 -5.43
CA HIS A 43 6.70 -4.78 -3.97
C HIS A 43 5.25 -4.51 -3.58
N SER A 44 4.65 -3.47 -4.15
CA SER A 44 3.26 -3.11 -3.83
C SER A 44 2.28 -4.23 -4.20
N ASP A 45 2.54 -5.00 -5.27
CA ASP A 45 1.75 -6.18 -5.61
C ASP A 45 1.85 -7.24 -4.51
N ARG A 46 3.07 -7.58 -4.09
CA ARG A 46 3.28 -8.61 -3.06
C ARG A 46 2.73 -8.18 -1.70
N VAL A 47 2.90 -6.91 -1.31
CA VAL A 47 2.29 -6.38 -0.08
C VAL A 47 0.77 -6.46 -0.14
N SER A 48 0.16 -6.12 -1.28
CA SER A 48 -1.27 -6.27 -1.52
C SER A 48 -1.71 -7.73 -1.39
N GLU A 49 -1.03 -8.66 -2.05
CA GLU A 49 -1.33 -10.10 -2.03
C GLU A 49 -1.19 -10.68 -0.61
N PHE A 50 -0.11 -10.37 0.10
CA PHE A 50 0.11 -10.83 1.47
C PHE A 50 -0.91 -10.24 2.45
N SER A 51 -1.26 -8.95 2.30
CA SER A 51 -2.30 -8.32 3.12
C SER A 51 -3.66 -9.02 2.95
N VAL A 52 -4.05 -9.32 1.71
CA VAL A 52 -5.29 -10.06 1.40
C VAL A 52 -5.22 -11.49 1.93
N LEU A 53 -4.08 -12.18 1.81
CA LEU A 53 -3.89 -13.53 2.33
C LEU A 53 -4.07 -13.57 3.85
N LEU A 54 -3.42 -12.65 4.57
CA LEU A 54 -3.57 -12.48 6.01
C LEU A 54 -5.01 -12.15 6.40
N GLY A 55 -5.64 -11.20 5.69
CA GLY A 55 -7.04 -10.82 5.93
C GLY A 55 -8.01 -11.98 5.76
N LYS A 56 -7.84 -12.81 4.73
CA LYS A 56 -8.63 -14.04 4.53
C LYS A 56 -8.44 -15.04 5.68
N HIS A 57 -7.20 -15.22 6.13
CA HIS A 57 -6.91 -16.12 7.24
C HIS A 57 -7.51 -15.63 8.57
N LEU A 58 -7.61 -14.32 8.74
CA LEU A 58 -8.25 -13.66 9.89
C LEU A 58 -9.78 -13.59 9.78
N GLY A 59 -10.37 -14.06 8.69
CA GLY A 59 -11.82 -14.09 8.48
C GLY A 59 -12.46 -12.74 8.20
N LEU A 60 -11.71 -11.81 7.57
CA LEU A 60 -12.22 -10.49 7.21
C LEU A 60 -13.28 -10.54 6.10
N SER A 61 -14.12 -9.51 6.06
CA SER A 61 -15.14 -9.35 5.01
C SER A 61 -14.51 -9.11 3.63
N ASP A 62 -15.26 -9.41 2.55
CA ASP A 62 -14.81 -9.14 1.18
C ASP A 62 -14.50 -7.64 0.97
N GLN A 63 -15.22 -6.75 1.66
CA GLN A 63 -14.98 -5.31 1.63
C GLN A 63 -13.61 -4.95 2.26
N ASP A 64 -13.30 -5.49 3.44
CA ASP A 64 -12.02 -5.28 4.10
C ASP A 64 -10.85 -5.87 3.29
N LEU A 65 -11.08 -7.02 2.63
CA LEU A 65 -10.09 -7.61 1.73
C LEU A 65 -9.79 -6.72 0.52
N GLU A 66 -10.81 -6.06 -0.04
CA GLU A 66 -10.62 -5.08 -1.11
C GLU A 66 -9.90 -3.83 -0.60
N HIS A 67 -10.21 -3.35 0.62
CA HIS A 67 -9.46 -2.24 1.23
C HIS A 67 -8.00 -2.61 1.47
N LEU A 68 -7.70 -3.82 1.94
CA LEU A 68 -6.33 -4.31 2.08
C LEU A 68 -5.62 -4.41 0.73
N ARG A 69 -6.32 -4.89 -0.30
CA ARG A 69 -5.78 -4.99 -1.65
C ARG A 69 -5.36 -3.62 -2.19
N LEU A 70 -6.26 -2.64 -2.14
CA LEU A 70 -5.98 -1.28 -2.60
C LEU A 70 -4.97 -0.58 -1.69
N GLY A 71 -5.12 -0.71 -0.37
CA GLY A 71 -4.19 -0.15 0.61
C GLY A 71 -2.76 -0.62 0.38
N GLY A 72 -2.56 -1.93 0.17
CA GLY A 72 -1.25 -2.50 -0.14
C GLY A 72 -0.67 -2.00 -1.47
N LEU A 73 -1.53 -1.80 -2.50
CA LEU A 73 -1.08 -1.24 -3.78
C LEU A 73 -0.63 0.21 -3.68
N PHE A 74 -1.24 1.00 -2.78
CA PHE A 74 -1.04 2.45 -2.72
C PHE A 74 -0.36 2.94 -1.45
N HIS A 75 0.03 2.07 -0.51
CA HIS A 75 0.63 2.49 0.76
C HIS A 75 1.79 3.46 0.58
N ASP A 76 2.59 3.25 -0.43
CA ASP A 76 3.83 3.98 -0.75
C ASP A 76 3.64 5.10 -1.80
N ILE A 77 2.40 5.41 -2.25
CA ILE A 77 2.16 6.41 -3.32
C ILE A 77 2.81 7.76 -3.02
N GLY A 78 2.88 8.13 -1.76
CA GLY A 78 3.46 9.40 -1.32
C GLY A 78 4.97 9.53 -1.52
N LYS A 79 5.69 8.44 -1.81
CA LYS A 79 7.11 8.50 -2.19
C LYS A 79 7.35 9.36 -3.44
N ILE A 80 6.32 9.62 -4.23
CA ILE A 80 6.39 10.56 -5.36
C ILE A 80 6.81 11.97 -4.91
N GLY A 81 6.48 12.37 -3.68
CA GLY A 81 6.86 13.66 -3.10
C GLY A 81 8.25 13.68 -2.45
N VAL A 82 8.93 12.55 -2.30
CA VAL A 82 10.29 12.47 -1.75
C VAL A 82 11.33 12.73 -2.85
N PRO A 83 12.36 13.55 -2.62
CA PRO A 83 13.41 13.80 -3.60
C PRO A 83 14.15 12.52 -4.02
N ASP A 84 14.43 12.37 -5.32
CA ASP A 84 15.10 11.18 -5.87
C ASP A 84 16.48 10.94 -5.29
N ILE A 85 17.21 12.03 -5.00
CA ILE A 85 18.54 11.97 -4.37
C ILE A 85 18.52 11.30 -2.99
N ILE A 86 17.38 11.37 -2.29
CA ILE A 86 17.19 10.73 -0.99
C ILE A 86 16.73 9.29 -1.18
N LEU A 87 15.73 9.03 -2.06
CA LEU A 87 15.20 7.68 -2.30
C LEU A 87 16.25 6.74 -2.89
N GLN A 88 17.11 7.26 -3.78
CA GLN A 88 18.13 6.46 -4.48
C GLN A 88 19.50 6.47 -3.79
N LYS A 89 19.57 7.03 -2.56
CA LYS A 89 20.83 7.15 -1.84
C LYS A 89 21.36 5.78 -1.41
N ASN A 90 22.58 5.45 -1.84
CA ASN A 90 23.24 4.17 -1.54
C ASN A 90 24.01 4.16 -0.21
N SER A 91 24.03 5.26 0.52
CA SER A 91 24.67 5.39 1.84
C SER A 91 23.64 5.60 2.93
N LYS A 92 24.06 5.51 4.20
CA LYS A 92 23.17 5.76 5.33
C LYS A 92 22.54 7.16 5.21
N LEU A 93 21.22 7.23 5.41
CA LEU A 93 20.48 8.50 5.46
C LEU A 93 20.88 9.31 6.71
N THR A 94 20.89 10.63 6.58
CA THR A 94 20.91 11.53 7.73
C THR A 94 19.54 11.57 8.40
N ASP A 95 19.44 12.09 9.62
CA ASP A 95 18.16 12.21 10.32
C ASP A 95 17.18 13.14 9.56
N ASP A 96 17.70 14.20 8.92
CA ASP A 96 16.88 15.10 8.09
C ASP A 96 16.36 14.41 6.83
N GLU A 97 17.19 13.63 6.14
CA GLU A 97 16.77 12.86 4.98
C GLU A 97 15.73 11.79 5.35
N TYR A 98 15.97 11.10 6.48
CA TYR A 98 15.00 10.12 6.98
C TYR A 98 13.67 10.77 7.39
N SER A 99 13.72 11.98 7.96
CA SER A 99 12.53 12.76 8.28
C SER A 99 11.72 13.12 7.04
N GLN A 100 12.37 13.37 5.90
CA GLN A 100 11.67 13.61 4.62
C GLN A 100 11.01 12.34 4.10
N ILE A 101 11.68 11.18 4.21
CA ILE A 101 11.04 9.90 3.84
C ILE A 101 9.81 9.64 4.71
N LYS A 102 9.87 9.91 6.01
CA LYS A 102 8.73 9.73 6.93
C LYS A 102 7.50 10.59 6.60
N GLN A 103 7.61 11.53 5.67
CA GLN A 103 6.44 12.31 5.20
C GLN A 103 5.62 11.59 4.13
N HIS A 104 6.12 10.50 3.51
CA HIS A 104 5.39 9.86 2.42
C HIS A 104 3.98 9.37 2.80
N PRO A 105 3.66 8.89 4.02
CA PRO A 105 2.29 8.53 4.36
C PRO A 105 1.35 9.74 4.30
N ASN A 106 1.77 10.89 4.85
CA ASN A 106 0.99 12.13 4.82
C ASN A 106 0.81 12.64 3.38
N ILE A 107 1.86 12.57 2.55
CA ILE A 107 1.79 12.94 1.13
C ILE A 107 0.84 12.00 0.39
N GLY A 108 0.91 10.70 0.68
CA GLY A 108 0.02 9.69 0.11
C GLY A 108 -1.45 9.95 0.42
N VAL A 109 -1.77 10.24 1.68
CA VAL A 109 -3.11 10.67 2.09
C VAL A 109 -3.55 11.93 1.34
N HIS A 110 -2.68 12.94 1.24
CA HIS A 110 -3.00 14.18 0.52
C HIS A 110 -3.31 13.91 -0.97
N ILE A 111 -2.57 13.04 -1.63
CA ILE A 111 -2.80 12.66 -3.03
C ILE A 111 -4.13 11.94 -3.18
N LEU A 112 -4.36 10.90 -2.38
CA LEU A 112 -5.50 10.00 -2.54
C LEU A 112 -6.82 10.61 -2.07
N SER A 113 -6.81 11.51 -1.08
CA SER A 113 -8.01 12.18 -0.56
C SER A 113 -8.75 13.05 -1.59
N ASN A 114 -8.12 13.34 -2.74
CA ASN A 114 -8.76 14.05 -3.84
C ASN A 114 -9.76 13.17 -4.64
N ALA A 115 -9.78 11.85 -4.40
CA ALA A 115 -10.71 10.93 -5.05
C ALA A 115 -11.43 10.08 -3.99
N THR A 116 -12.74 10.23 -3.89
CA THR A 116 -13.59 9.61 -2.84
C THR A 116 -13.47 8.08 -2.78
N ILE A 117 -13.13 7.46 -3.89
CA ILE A 117 -12.94 6.01 -4.01
C ILE A 117 -11.80 5.45 -3.12
N PHE A 118 -10.87 6.31 -2.70
CA PHE A 118 -9.74 5.92 -1.84
C PHE A 118 -9.98 6.23 -0.36
N ASN A 119 -11.12 6.83 0.02
CA ASN A 119 -11.35 7.26 1.41
C ASN A 119 -11.17 6.11 2.42
N ASP A 120 -11.65 4.92 2.09
CA ASP A 120 -11.64 3.77 3.00
C ASP A 120 -10.23 3.16 3.19
N ILE A 121 -9.29 3.46 2.30
CA ILE A 121 -7.90 3.00 2.40
C ILE A 121 -6.93 4.04 2.98
N LEU A 122 -7.37 5.30 3.14
CA LEU A 122 -6.51 6.35 3.70
C LEU A 122 -5.90 5.98 5.05
N PRO A 123 -6.63 5.32 5.98
CA PRO A 123 -6.04 4.87 7.24
C PRO A 123 -4.91 3.85 7.06
N ILE A 124 -4.96 3.00 6.03
CA ILE A 124 -3.88 2.05 5.72
C ILE A 124 -2.66 2.85 5.23
N VAL A 125 -2.85 3.75 4.28
CA VAL A 125 -1.78 4.59 3.71
C VAL A 125 -1.13 5.47 4.76
N GLU A 126 -1.91 6.06 5.68
CA GLU A 126 -1.37 6.93 6.73
C GLU A 126 -0.57 6.17 7.79
N HIS A 127 -1.03 4.95 8.17
CA HIS A 127 -0.58 4.30 9.40
C HIS A 127 0.19 2.99 9.20
N HIS A 128 0.54 2.61 7.96
CA HIS A 128 1.29 1.36 7.71
C HIS A 128 2.71 1.34 8.30
N HIS A 129 3.24 2.47 8.73
CA HIS A 129 4.52 2.58 9.44
C HIS A 129 4.37 2.85 10.95
N GLU A 130 3.16 2.82 11.48
CA GLU A 130 2.97 2.81 12.91
C GLU A 130 3.42 1.47 13.50
N LYS A 131 3.99 1.51 14.69
CA LYS A 131 4.46 0.33 15.40
C LYS A 131 3.63 0.10 16.65
N PHE A 132 3.38 -1.15 16.97
CA PHE A 132 2.53 -1.54 18.10
C PHE A 132 3.02 -0.95 19.43
N ASP A 133 4.33 -0.70 19.57
CA ASP A 133 4.97 -0.09 20.73
C ASP A 133 4.89 1.45 20.76
N GLY A 134 4.29 2.10 19.74
CA GLY A 134 4.17 3.55 19.63
C GLY A 134 5.43 4.27 19.12
N THR A 135 6.47 3.54 18.70
CA THR A 135 7.71 4.13 18.16
C THR A 135 7.65 4.36 16.64
N GLY A 136 6.48 4.11 16.03
CA GLY A 136 6.22 4.29 14.61
C GLY A 136 6.02 5.75 14.18
N TYR A 137 5.54 5.96 13.00
CA TYR A 137 5.19 7.26 12.43
C TYR A 137 3.99 7.13 11.48
N PRO A 138 3.25 8.20 11.15
CA PRO A 138 3.52 9.62 11.44
C PRO A 138 2.92 10.13 12.76
N LYS A 139 2.00 9.40 13.40
CA LYS A 139 1.23 9.87 14.57
C LYS A 139 1.72 9.29 15.89
N ASN A 140 2.63 8.32 15.86
CA ASN A 140 3.09 7.55 17.04
C ASN A 140 1.93 6.85 17.77
N LEU A 141 1.00 6.28 17.02
CA LEU A 141 -0.09 5.49 17.56
C LEU A 141 0.46 4.19 18.15
N ALA A 142 -0.17 3.71 19.22
CA ALA A 142 0.25 2.50 19.90
C ALA A 142 -0.89 1.48 20.02
N GLY A 143 -0.56 0.20 19.99
CA GLY A 143 -1.50 -0.88 20.27
C GLY A 143 -2.72 -0.85 19.35
N ASN A 144 -3.91 -0.84 19.95
CA ASN A 144 -5.19 -0.86 19.25
C ASN A 144 -5.64 0.49 18.70
N ASP A 145 -4.95 1.58 19.01
CA ASP A 145 -5.21 2.88 18.41
C ASP A 145 -4.77 2.90 16.92
N ILE A 146 -3.88 1.99 16.53
CA ILE A 146 -3.52 1.79 15.12
C ILE A 146 -4.69 1.11 14.41
N PRO A 147 -5.20 1.67 13.28
CA PRO A 147 -6.27 1.06 12.50
C PRO A 147 -5.96 -0.39 12.15
N TYR A 148 -6.96 -1.28 12.33
CA TYR A 148 -6.73 -2.72 12.21
C TYR A 148 -6.17 -3.14 10.87
N LEU A 149 -6.70 -2.62 9.77
CA LEU A 149 -6.21 -2.93 8.43
C LEU A 149 -4.79 -2.38 8.19
N ALA A 150 -4.43 -1.26 8.81
CA ALA A 150 -3.07 -0.73 8.75
C ALA A 150 -2.06 -1.64 9.43
N ARG A 151 -2.44 -2.27 10.56
CA ARG A 151 -1.59 -3.28 11.24
C ARG A 151 -1.33 -4.50 10.34
N ILE A 152 -2.34 -4.96 9.62
CA ILE A 152 -2.21 -6.08 8.68
C ILE A 152 -1.28 -5.70 7.52
N ALA A 153 -1.47 -4.50 6.93
CA ALA A 153 -0.61 -4.00 5.87
C ALA A 153 0.85 -3.81 6.33
N ALA A 154 1.07 -3.31 7.55
CA ALA A 154 2.40 -3.16 8.15
C ALA A 154 3.14 -4.50 8.29
N ILE A 155 2.42 -5.58 8.67
CA ILE A 155 2.98 -6.93 8.74
C ILE A 155 3.37 -7.41 7.34
N ALA A 156 2.49 -7.23 6.36
CA ALA A 156 2.74 -7.65 4.97
C ALA A 156 3.92 -6.90 4.35
N ASP A 157 4.02 -5.58 4.57
CA ASP A 157 5.15 -4.74 4.13
C ASP A 157 6.47 -5.19 4.78
N SER A 158 6.47 -5.38 6.10
CA SER A 158 7.64 -5.84 6.85
C SER A 158 8.09 -7.23 6.38
N PHE A 159 7.14 -8.14 6.14
CA PHE A 159 7.44 -9.46 5.60
C PHE A 159 8.09 -9.38 4.22
N ASP A 160 7.50 -8.64 3.28
CA ASP A 160 8.07 -8.49 1.94
C ASP A 160 9.44 -7.82 1.98
N ALA A 161 9.60 -6.81 2.85
CA ALA A 161 10.89 -6.16 3.05
C ALA A 161 11.99 -7.11 3.53
N MET A 162 11.67 -8.12 4.32
CA MET A 162 12.62 -9.13 4.82
C MET A 162 12.80 -10.30 3.86
N ALA A 163 11.72 -10.75 3.21
CA ALA A 163 11.72 -11.91 2.32
C ALA A 163 12.25 -11.58 0.92
N SER A 164 12.23 -10.32 0.49
CA SER A 164 12.69 -9.91 -0.84
C SER A 164 14.16 -9.51 -0.81
N ARG A 165 14.87 -9.85 -1.91
CA ARG A 165 16.25 -9.40 -2.14
C ARG A 165 16.25 -7.89 -2.41
N ARG A 166 17.06 -7.13 -1.67
CA ARG A 166 17.28 -5.69 -1.88
C ARG A 166 18.70 -5.44 -2.38
N ALA A 167 18.96 -4.25 -2.94
CA ALA A 167 20.29 -3.92 -3.51
C ALA A 167 21.45 -4.08 -2.52
N TYR A 168 21.18 -3.96 -1.22
CA TYR A 168 22.20 -4.01 -0.16
C TYR A 168 22.10 -5.23 0.74
N ARG A 169 21.09 -6.10 0.53
CA ARG A 169 20.85 -7.26 1.41
C ARG A 169 20.13 -8.37 0.65
N ASP A 170 20.63 -9.58 0.77
CA ASP A 170 19.89 -10.78 0.38
C ASP A 170 18.64 -10.97 1.26
N SER A 171 17.68 -11.76 0.79
CA SER A 171 16.53 -12.16 1.59
C SER A 171 16.98 -12.83 2.90
N LEU A 172 16.26 -12.54 3.99
CA LEU A 172 16.51 -13.24 5.25
C LEU A 172 15.99 -14.69 5.16
N PRO A 173 16.62 -15.62 5.86
CA PRO A 173 16.07 -16.96 6.06
C PRO A 173 14.70 -16.90 6.76
N LEU A 174 13.82 -17.85 6.44
CA LEU A 174 12.42 -17.80 6.93
C LEU A 174 12.32 -17.91 8.45
N ASP A 175 13.19 -18.69 9.09
CA ASP A 175 13.30 -18.83 10.54
C ASP A 175 13.64 -17.49 11.23
N VAL A 176 14.51 -16.70 10.61
CA VAL A 176 14.85 -15.35 11.09
C VAL A 176 13.65 -14.43 10.94
N ILE A 177 12.95 -14.47 9.79
CA ILE A 177 11.74 -13.64 9.57
C ILE A 177 10.66 -13.97 10.60
N ILE A 178 10.43 -15.24 10.89
CA ILE A 178 9.45 -15.67 11.90
C ILE A 178 9.79 -15.10 13.27
N SER A 179 11.08 -15.16 13.67
CA SER A 179 11.50 -14.64 14.98
C SER A 179 11.37 -13.11 15.13
N GLU A 180 11.29 -12.36 14.02
CA GLU A 180 11.04 -10.92 14.06
C GLU A 180 9.56 -10.58 14.33
N PHE A 181 8.66 -11.55 14.17
CA PHE A 181 7.22 -11.39 14.43
C PHE A 181 6.76 -11.98 15.77
N GLU A 182 7.62 -12.69 16.50
CA GLU A 182 7.37 -13.23 17.84
C GLU A 182 7.73 -12.22 18.94
#